data_2bc148e1b40e825b2642d3fda139b041
#
_entry.id   2bc148e1b40e825b2642d3fda139b041
#
_cell.length_a   1.000
_cell.length_b   1.000
_cell.length_c   1.000
_cell.angle_alpha   90.00
_cell.angle_beta   90.00
_cell.angle_gamma   90.00
#
_symmetry.space_group_name_H-M   'P 1'
#
loop_
_entity.id
_entity.type
_entity.pdbx_description
1 polymer ?
#
loop_
_entity_poly.entity_id
_entity_poly.type
_entity_poly.pdbx_seq_one_letter_code
_entity_poly.pdbx_strand_id
1 'polypeptide(L)'
;MIKLSNVKFDGIVPGAFSSGIINKKTQLLPKDLYYLVNHLSTYSPYINRLICTEIDWLTSVIDQEVLEVLDQIIVSCKKHIQKDPFPAIRVAKRRTILVIVLADFGTIFDLAEVTEALSSFAAKIIELVMDLYTFSEFQRVDYSSYFVEKDYYPTEILKIILSSITK
;
A
#
# COMPACT_ATOMS: atom_id res chain seq x y z
N MET A 1 2.76 -9.46 19.32
CA MET A 1 3.48 -8.97 18.11
C MET A 1 3.12 -9.86 16.95
N ILE A 2 2.36 -9.34 16.00
CA ILE A 2 1.82 -10.08 14.85
C ILE A 2 2.67 -9.73 13.63
N LYS A 3 3.37 -10.72 13.05
CA LYS A 3 4.32 -10.54 11.94
C LYS A 3 3.86 -11.31 10.72
N LEU A 4 4.22 -10.84 9.52
CA LEU A 4 3.96 -11.58 8.28
C LEU A 4 4.68 -12.95 8.25
N SER A 5 5.79 -13.10 8.94
CA SER A 5 6.46 -14.40 9.10
C SER A 5 5.64 -15.42 9.91
N ASN A 6 4.62 -14.97 10.66
CA ASN A 6 3.71 -15.83 11.45
C ASN A 6 2.45 -16.25 10.68
N VAL A 7 2.35 -15.93 9.40
CA VAL A 7 1.28 -16.38 8.51
C VAL A 7 1.11 -17.88 8.60
N LYS A 8 -0.14 -18.34 8.71
CA LYS A 8 -0.52 -19.75 8.58
C LYS A 8 -1.31 -19.93 7.29
N PHE A 9 -0.99 -20.96 6.55
CA PHE A 9 -1.67 -21.24 5.29
C PHE A 9 -2.02 -22.74 5.21
N ASP A 10 -3.29 -23.03 5.40
CA ASP A 10 -3.85 -24.40 5.33
C ASP A 10 -4.48 -24.71 3.95
N GLY A 11 -4.25 -23.83 2.96
CA GLY A 11 -4.80 -23.99 1.63
C GLY A 11 -4.17 -25.14 0.86
N ILE A 12 -4.92 -25.72 -0.10
CA ILE A 12 -4.41 -26.71 -1.03
C ILE A 12 -3.34 -26.03 -1.90
N VAL A 13 -2.12 -26.51 -1.79
CA VAL A 13 -1.05 -26.11 -2.72
C VAL A 13 -1.39 -26.74 -4.07
N PRO A 14 -1.65 -25.99 -5.15
CA PRO A 14 -1.89 -26.55 -6.47
C PRO A 14 -0.68 -27.40 -6.86
N GLY A 15 -0.93 -28.66 -7.24
CA GLY A 15 0.12 -29.54 -7.73
C GLY A 15 0.80 -28.92 -8.94
N ALA A 16 2.12 -28.93 -8.96
CA ALA A 16 3.01 -28.44 -10.01
C ALA A 16 2.65 -27.00 -10.47
N PHE A 17 3.26 -26.04 -9.85
CA PHE A 17 3.20 -24.62 -10.25
C PHE A 17 3.51 -24.50 -11.74
N SER A 18 2.48 -24.25 -12.56
CA SER A 18 2.68 -23.84 -13.93
C SER A 18 3.32 -22.45 -13.88
N SER A 19 4.65 -22.42 -14.02
CA SER A 19 5.47 -21.28 -14.46
C SER A 19 5.04 -19.85 -14.06
N GLY A 20 4.39 -19.67 -12.92
CA GLY A 20 4.34 -18.37 -12.26
C GLY A 20 5.77 -17.97 -11.93
N ILE A 21 6.14 -16.75 -12.10
CA ILE A 21 7.48 -16.22 -11.88
C ILE A 21 7.85 -16.46 -10.41
N ILE A 22 8.26 -17.69 -10.09
CA ILE A 22 8.90 -18.02 -8.81
C ILE A 22 10.29 -17.43 -8.91
N ASN A 23 10.39 -16.16 -8.53
CA ASN A 23 11.67 -15.51 -8.39
C ASN A 23 12.45 -16.27 -7.30
N LYS A 24 13.76 -16.50 -7.47
CA LYS A 24 14.62 -17.07 -6.44
C LYS A 24 14.44 -16.43 -5.07
N LYS A 25 14.02 -15.17 -5.05
CA LYS A 25 13.75 -14.39 -3.83
C LYS A 25 12.50 -14.85 -3.05
N THR A 26 11.47 -15.34 -3.71
CA THR A 26 10.30 -15.89 -3.00
C THR A 26 10.63 -17.16 -2.23
N GLN A 27 11.66 -17.91 -2.65
CA GLN A 27 12.13 -19.11 -1.95
C GLN A 27 12.80 -18.80 -0.59
N LEU A 28 13.16 -17.54 -0.35
CA LEU A 28 13.70 -17.08 0.94
C LEU A 28 12.61 -16.78 1.97
N LEU A 29 11.34 -16.78 1.57
CA LEU A 29 10.22 -16.57 2.47
C LEU A 29 10.00 -17.76 3.41
N PRO A 30 9.48 -17.56 4.62
CA PRO A 30 8.99 -18.64 5.48
C PRO A 30 8.03 -19.54 4.73
N LYS A 31 8.04 -20.83 5.04
CA LYS A 31 7.34 -21.88 4.28
C LYS A 31 5.87 -21.57 4.01
N ASP A 32 5.12 -21.18 5.04
CA ASP A 32 3.69 -20.91 4.90
C ASP A 32 3.42 -19.62 4.10
N LEU A 33 4.24 -18.59 4.29
CA LEU A 33 4.17 -17.38 3.49
C LEU A 33 4.53 -17.63 2.03
N TYR A 34 5.53 -18.48 1.76
CA TYR A 34 5.87 -18.92 0.41
C TYR A 34 4.69 -19.60 -0.28
N TYR A 35 4.01 -20.54 0.40
CA TYR A 35 2.84 -21.21 -0.15
C TYR A 35 1.67 -20.26 -0.38
N LEU A 36 1.40 -19.34 0.56
CA LEU A 36 0.37 -18.31 0.40
C LEU A 36 0.65 -17.42 -0.80
N VAL A 37 1.87 -16.89 -0.91
CA VAL A 37 2.29 -16.01 -2.02
C VAL A 37 2.11 -16.71 -3.37
N ASN A 38 2.51 -18.00 -3.47
CA ASN A 38 2.33 -18.78 -4.70
C ASN A 38 0.86 -19.03 -5.02
N HIS A 39 0.06 -19.36 -4.02
CA HIS A 39 -1.38 -19.56 -4.18
C HIS A 39 -2.04 -18.29 -4.73
N LEU A 40 -1.84 -17.15 -4.07
CA LEU A 40 -2.39 -15.86 -4.49
C LEU A 40 -1.91 -15.45 -5.88
N SER A 41 -0.65 -15.67 -6.20
CA SER A 41 -0.07 -15.38 -7.52
C SER A 41 -0.72 -16.19 -8.65
N THR A 42 -1.15 -17.41 -8.36
CA THR A 42 -1.79 -18.29 -9.34
C THR A 42 -3.20 -17.82 -9.69
N TYR A 43 -3.95 -17.35 -8.67
CA TYR A 43 -5.36 -16.98 -8.86
C TYR A 43 -5.58 -15.51 -9.15
N SER A 44 -4.61 -14.62 -8.84
CA SER A 44 -4.74 -13.18 -9.07
C SER A 44 -3.54 -12.60 -9.84
N PRO A 45 -3.70 -12.31 -11.14
CA PRO A 45 -2.67 -11.61 -11.91
C PRO A 45 -2.26 -10.25 -11.30
N TYR A 46 -3.19 -9.58 -10.64
CA TYR A 46 -2.91 -8.33 -9.95
C TYR A 46 -1.97 -8.55 -8.76
N ILE A 47 -2.28 -9.50 -7.88
CA ILE A 47 -1.43 -9.82 -6.71
C ILE A 47 -0.07 -10.34 -7.17
N ASN A 48 -0.03 -11.20 -8.20
CA ASN A 48 1.23 -11.65 -8.79
C ASN A 48 2.13 -10.47 -9.20
N ARG A 49 1.57 -9.47 -9.88
CA ARG A 49 2.32 -8.26 -10.27
C ARG A 49 2.80 -7.47 -9.05
N LEU A 50 1.97 -7.33 -8.00
CA LEU A 50 2.38 -6.67 -6.76
C LEU A 50 3.57 -7.37 -6.12
N ILE A 51 3.49 -8.70 -5.97
CA ILE A 51 4.56 -9.52 -5.39
C ILE A 51 5.85 -9.37 -6.21
N CYS A 52 5.79 -9.53 -7.54
CA CYS A 52 6.96 -9.38 -8.40
C CYS A 52 7.60 -7.99 -8.30
N THR A 53 6.80 -6.95 -8.09
CA THR A 53 7.31 -5.58 -8.00
C THR A 53 7.90 -5.25 -6.63
N GLU A 54 7.33 -5.78 -5.56
CA GLU A 54 7.66 -5.38 -4.18
C GLU A 54 8.37 -6.49 -3.38
N ILE A 55 8.81 -7.59 -4.02
CA ILE A 55 9.39 -8.76 -3.31
C ILE A 55 10.63 -8.40 -2.48
N ASP A 56 11.50 -7.51 -2.97
CA ASP A 56 12.69 -7.09 -2.24
C ASP A 56 12.34 -6.29 -0.99
N TRP A 57 11.35 -5.42 -1.11
CA TRP A 57 10.83 -4.69 0.03
C TRP A 57 10.11 -5.63 1.00
N LEU A 58 9.25 -6.53 0.50
CA LEU A 58 8.51 -7.49 1.31
C LEU A 58 9.47 -8.34 2.16
N THR A 59 10.52 -8.89 1.57
CA THR A 59 11.52 -9.68 2.31
C THR A 59 12.23 -8.90 3.39
N SER A 60 12.34 -7.58 3.27
CA SER A 60 12.96 -6.74 4.28
C SER A 60 12.08 -6.43 5.50
N VAL A 61 10.75 -6.65 5.39
CA VAL A 61 9.78 -6.28 6.44
C VAL A 61 9.02 -7.47 7.03
N ILE A 62 9.19 -8.69 6.53
CA ILE A 62 8.41 -9.86 6.95
C ILE A 62 8.50 -10.19 8.44
N ASP A 63 9.61 -9.86 9.09
CA ASP A 63 9.85 -10.11 10.51
C ASP A 63 9.46 -8.93 11.41
N GLN A 64 8.96 -7.85 10.81
CA GLN A 64 8.45 -6.69 11.54
C GLN A 64 6.98 -6.87 11.90
N GLU A 65 6.49 -6.10 12.86
CA GLU A 65 5.08 -6.10 13.22
C GLU A 65 4.23 -5.50 12.08
N VAL A 66 3.11 -6.15 11.74
CA VAL A 66 2.28 -5.75 10.59
C VAL A 66 1.80 -4.31 10.69
N LEU A 67 1.36 -3.87 11.88
CA LEU A 67 0.91 -2.49 12.08
C LEU A 67 2.06 -1.48 11.95
N GLU A 68 3.25 -1.81 12.45
CA GLU A 68 4.43 -0.98 12.27
C GLU A 68 4.81 -0.85 10.79
N VAL A 69 4.71 -1.95 10.02
CA VAL A 69 4.95 -1.92 8.58
C VAL A 69 3.97 -1.00 7.86
N LEU A 70 2.69 -1.04 8.21
CA LEU A 70 1.67 -0.16 7.66
C LEU A 70 1.96 1.32 7.98
N ASP A 71 2.39 1.63 9.21
CA ASP A 71 2.78 2.99 9.58
C ASP A 71 4.06 3.44 8.86
N GLN A 72 5.06 2.58 8.72
CA GLN A 72 6.27 2.87 7.95
C GLN A 72 6.01 3.18 6.48
N ILE A 73 5.00 2.53 5.87
CA ILE A 73 4.56 2.83 4.50
C ILE A 73 4.08 4.29 4.42
N ILE A 74 3.27 4.75 5.37
CA ILE A 74 2.77 6.12 5.42
C ILE A 74 3.91 7.12 5.65
N VAL A 75 4.82 6.83 6.58
CA VAL A 75 6.00 7.67 6.84
C VAL A 75 6.87 7.80 5.57
N SER A 76 7.08 6.69 4.87
CA SER A 76 7.80 6.69 3.60
C SER A 76 7.08 7.50 2.53
N CYS A 77 5.76 7.38 2.43
CA CYS A 77 4.95 8.19 1.52
C CYS A 77 5.09 9.69 1.82
N LYS A 78 4.94 10.08 3.09
CA LYS A 78 5.09 11.47 3.55
C LYS A 78 6.44 12.08 3.15
N LYS A 79 7.50 11.29 3.24
CA LYS A 79 8.87 11.73 2.87
C LYS A 79 9.02 12.02 1.37
N HIS A 80 8.31 11.30 0.51
CA HIS A 80 8.48 11.37 -0.94
C HIS A 80 7.38 12.17 -1.65
N ILE A 81 6.23 12.39 -1.01
CA ILE A 81 5.05 13.01 -1.62
C ILE A 81 5.30 14.45 -2.07
N GLN A 82 6.18 15.18 -1.37
CA GLN A 82 6.51 16.57 -1.74
C GLN A 82 7.27 16.66 -3.06
N LYS A 83 8.09 15.64 -3.38
CA LYS A 83 8.88 15.60 -4.60
C LYS A 83 8.08 15.11 -5.80
N ASP A 84 7.36 14.02 -5.62
CA ASP A 84 6.53 13.40 -6.66
C ASP A 84 5.34 12.67 -6.01
N PRO A 85 4.17 13.33 -5.91
CA PRO A 85 3.03 12.78 -5.18
C PRO A 85 2.47 11.49 -5.80
N PHE A 86 2.37 11.40 -7.12
CA PHE A 86 1.75 10.26 -7.77
C PHE A 86 2.52 8.93 -7.57
N PRO A 87 3.83 8.86 -7.86
CA PRO A 87 4.60 7.66 -7.55
C PRO A 87 4.63 7.33 -6.06
N ALA A 88 4.75 8.33 -5.17
CA ALA A 88 4.76 8.11 -3.72
C ALA A 88 3.48 7.41 -3.24
N ILE A 89 2.31 7.91 -3.65
CA ILE A 89 1.00 7.34 -3.31
C ILE A 89 0.83 5.94 -3.93
N ARG A 90 1.25 5.75 -5.20
CA ARG A 90 1.16 4.43 -5.86
C ARG A 90 2.00 3.37 -5.17
N VAL A 91 3.22 3.70 -4.74
CA VAL A 91 4.07 2.78 -3.98
C VAL A 91 3.43 2.45 -2.64
N ALA A 92 2.97 3.47 -1.90
CA ALA A 92 2.28 3.26 -0.63
C ALA A 92 1.05 2.36 -0.79
N LYS A 93 0.18 2.63 -1.77
CA LYS A 93 -0.99 1.81 -2.07
C LYS A 93 -0.63 0.35 -2.36
N ARG A 94 0.36 0.10 -3.24
CA ARG A 94 0.78 -1.27 -3.59
C ARG A 94 1.24 -2.05 -2.37
N ARG A 95 2.09 -1.45 -1.56
CA ARG A 95 2.64 -2.07 -0.34
C ARG A 95 1.57 -2.33 0.69
N THR A 96 0.69 -1.36 0.94
CA THR A 96 -0.43 -1.51 1.87
C THR A 96 -1.37 -2.64 1.44
N ILE A 97 -1.78 -2.68 0.16
CA ILE A 97 -2.64 -3.75 -0.34
C ILE A 97 -1.94 -5.11 -0.20
N LEU A 98 -0.65 -5.20 -0.53
CA LEU A 98 0.10 -6.45 -0.42
C LEU A 98 0.15 -6.95 1.03
N VAL A 99 0.46 -6.09 1.98
CA VAL A 99 0.50 -6.43 3.42
C VAL A 99 -0.87 -6.87 3.93
N ILE A 100 -1.93 -6.13 3.61
CA ILE A 100 -3.29 -6.43 4.07
C ILE A 100 -3.76 -7.76 3.48
N VAL A 101 -3.54 -8.00 2.18
CA VAL A 101 -3.92 -9.28 1.53
C VAL A 101 -3.18 -10.46 2.15
N LEU A 102 -1.88 -10.32 2.43
CA LEU A 102 -1.11 -11.39 3.08
C LEU A 102 -1.56 -11.61 4.53
N ALA A 103 -1.94 -10.56 5.24
CA ALA A 103 -2.45 -10.65 6.61
C ALA A 103 -3.84 -11.30 6.67
N ASP A 104 -4.74 -10.96 5.75
CA ASP A 104 -6.09 -11.49 5.62
C ASP A 104 -6.06 -12.98 5.25
N PHE A 105 -5.48 -13.33 4.12
CA PHE A 105 -5.38 -14.73 3.66
C PHE A 105 -4.47 -15.59 4.55
N GLY A 106 -3.55 -14.97 5.26
CA GLY A 106 -2.66 -15.60 6.23
C GLY A 106 -3.27 -15.76 7.62
N THR A 107 -4.56 -15.48 7.79
CA THR A 107 -5.29 -15.56 9.07
C THR A 107 -4.69 -14.74 10.21
N ILE A 108 -3.99 -13.66 9.88
CA ILE A 108 -3.41 -12.70 10.83
C ILE A 108 -4.45 -11.64 11.19
N PHE A 109 -5.16 -11.10 10.18
CA PHE A 109 -6.21 -10.11 10.35
C PHE A 109 -7.59 -10.75 10.23
N ASP A 110 -8.50 -10.31 11.06
CA ASP A 110 -9.92 -10.52 10.86
C ASP A 110 -10.53 -9.45 9.94
N LEU A 111 -11.82 -9.60 9.60
CA LEU A 111 -12.52 -8.67 8.71
C LEU A 111 -12.54 -7.22 9.25
N ALA A 112 -12.65 -7.05 10.57
CA ALA A 112 -12.65 -5.73 11.18
C ALA A 112 -11.28 -5.07 11.05
N GLU A 113 -10.20 -5.80 11.32
CA GLU A 113 -8.82 -5.33 11.19
C GLU A 113 -8.46 -4.99 9.73
N VAL A 114 -8.90 -5.80 8.76
CA VAL A 114 -8.76 -5.51 7.32
C VAL A 114 -9.45 -4.19 6.95
N THR A 115 -10.69 -4.02 7.40
CA THR A 115 -11.49 -2.82 7.12
C THR A 115 -10.88 -1.58 7.77
N GLU A 116 -10.42 -1.70 9.01
CA GLU A 116 -9.75 -0.62 9.73
C GLU A 116 -8.43 -0.23 9.05
N ALA A 117 -7.60 -1.20 8.66
CA ALA A 117 -6.34 -0.93 7.99
C ALA A 117 -6.54 -0.20 6.64
N LEU A 118 -7.53 -0.63 5.84
CA LEU A 118 -7.87 0.03 4.57
C LEU A 118 -8.40 1.45 4.78
N SER A 119 -9.30 1.64 5.75
CA SER A 119 -9.89 2.94 6.06
C SER A 119 -8.86 3.92 6.63
N SER A 120 -8.01 3.44 7.53
CA SER A 120 -6.90 4.21 8.10
C SER A 120 -5.90 4.65 7.02
N PHE A 121 -5.53 3.73 6.12
CA PHE A 121 -4.68 4.07 4.98
C PHE A 121 -5.31 5.17 4.11
N ALA A 122 -6.58 5.02 3.74
CA ALA A 122 -7.29 6.01 2.91
C ALA A 122 -7.33 7.39 3.59
N ALA A 123 -7.67 7.44 4.88
CA ALA A 123 -7.72 8.67 5.65
C ALA A 123 -6.35 9.37 5.71
N LYS A 124 -5.28 8.61 6.02
CA LYS A 124 -3.90 9.14 6.08
C LYS A 124 -3.40 9.65 4.72
N ILE A 125 -3.76 9.00 3.61
CA ILE A 125 -3.39 9.49 2.27
C ILE A 125 -4.14 10.77 1.93
N ILE A 126 -5.43 10.88 2.26
CA ILE A 126 -6.21 12.11 2.06
C ILE A 126 -5.59 13.26 2.86
N GLU A 127 -5.26 13.03 4.13
CA GLU A 127 -4.59 14.02 4.99
C GLU A 127 -3.27 14.50 4.36
N LEU A 128 -2.41 13.58 3.92
CA LEU A 128 -1.14 13.93 3.28
C LEU A 128 -1.31 14.75 1.99
N VAL A 129 -2.33 14.44 1.19
CA VAL A 129 -2.63 15.19 -0.03
C VAL A 129 -3.18 16.58 0.29
N MET A 130 -4.04 16.69 1.32
CA MET A 130 -4.55 17.98 1.78
C MET A 130 -3.44 18.89 2.34
N ASP A 131 -2.53 18.33 3.15
CA ASP A 131 -1.35 19.04 3.65
C ASP A 131 -0.47 19.55 2.49
N LEU A 132 -0.22 18.72 1.49
CA LEU A 132 0.56 19.09 0.32
C LEU A 132 -0.10 20.24 -0.46
N TYR A 133 -1.42 20.18 -0.64
CA TYR A 133 -2.17 21.20 -1.35
C TYR A 133 -2.16 22.53 -0.60
N THR A 134 -2.48 22.51 0.70
CA THR A 134 -2.47 23.71 1.54
C THR A 134 -1.09 24.36 1.56
N PHE A 135 -0.02 23.58 1.68
CA PHE A 135 1.34 24.09 1.64
C PHE A 135 1.69 24.73 0.29
N SER A 136 1.27 24.12 -0.83
CA SER A 136 1.51 24.68 -2.17
C SER A 136 0.76 25.98 -2.43
N GLU A 137 -0.46 26.10 -1.92
CA GLU A 137 -1.25 27.33 -2.01
C GLU A 137 -0.65 28.45 -1.12
N PHE A 138 -0.19 28.12 0.10
CA PHE A 138 0.52 29.09 0.95
C PHE A 138 1.80 29.65 0.30
N GLN A 139 2.50 28.88 -0.50
CA GLN A 139 3.68 29.35 -1.23
C GLN A 139 3.34 30.15 -2.50
N ARG A 140 2.13 29.97 -3.07
CA ARG A 140 1.66 30.69 -4.26
C ARG A 140 1.04 32.04 -3.96
N VAL A 141 0.50 32.22 -2.76
CA VAL A 141 -0.20 33.44 -2.37
C VAL A 141 0.81 34.42 -1.81
N ASP A 142 1.23 35.36 -2.65
CA ASP A 142 1.72 36.65 -2.22
C ASP A 142 0.52 37.39 -1.59
N TYR A 143 0.47 37.46 -0.26
CA TYR A 143 -0.66 37.94 0.53
C TYR A 143 -1.02 39.42 0.31
N SER A 144 -0.41 40.11 -0.65
CA SER A 144 -0.65 41.52 -0.91
C SER A 144 -1.89 41.84 -1.79
N SER A 145 -2.58 40.86 -2.34
CA SER A 145 -3.65 41.12 -3.33
C SER A 145 -4.95 40.30 -3.23
N TYR A 146 -5.17 39.49 -2.20
CA TYR A 146 -6.38 38.67 -2.14
C TYR A 146 -7.27 38.88 -0.90
N PHE A 147 -8.03 39.95 -0.91
CA PHE A 147 -9.38 39.99 -0.40
C PHE A 147 -10.33 40.22 -1.59
N VAL A 148 -10.60 39.21 -2.37
CA VAL A 148 -11.76 39.15 -3.28
C VAL A 148 -12.25 37.74 -3.35
N GLU A 149 -13.52 37.56 -2.98
CA GLU A 149 -14.41 36.44 -3.15
C GLU A 149 -14.07 35.55 -4.37
N LYS A 150 -13.79 34.28 -4.13
CA LYS A 150 -14.17 33.23 -5.09
C LYS A 150 -14.38 31.90 -4.39
N ASP A 151 -15.58 31.33 -4.60
CA ASP A 151 -15.94 29.97 -4.24
C ASP A 151 -14.92 28.96 -4.81
N TYR A 152 -14.06 28.44 -3.95
CA TYR A 152 -13.04 27.50 -4.33
C TYR A 152 -13.54 26.05 -4.09
N TYR A 153 -13.91 25.37 -5.16
CA TYR A 153 -14.26 23.95 -5.12
C TYR A 153 -12.99 23.08 -5.25
N PRO A 154 -12.80 22.05 -4.41
CA PRO A 154 -11.59 21.24 -4.37
C PRO A 154 -11.54 20.18 -5.50
N THR A 155 -11.93 20.54 -6.74
CA THR A 155 -12.01 19.63 -7.89
C THR A 155 -10.67 19.02 -8.28
N GLU A 156 -9.57 19.74 -8.09
CA GLU A 156 -8.22 19.23 -8.39
C GLU A 156 -7.76 18.17 -7.40
N ILE A 157 -8.10 18.30 -6.12
CA ILE A 157 -7.79 17.28 -5.10
C ILE A 157 -8.53 15.99 -5.41
N LEU A 158 -9.82 16.07 -5.76
CA LEU A 158 -10.60 14.91 -6.17
C LEU A 158 -10.03 14.25 -7.44
N LYS A 159 -9.54 15.01 -8.41
CA LYS A 159 -8.85 14.47 -9.59
C LYS A 159 -7.58 13.71 -9.21
N ILE A 160 -6.76 14.23 -8.28
CA ILE A 160 -5.54 13.56 -7.81
C ILE A 160 -5.89 12.24 -7.13
N ILE A 161 -6.87 12.25 -6.21
CA ILE A 161 -7.32 11.04 -5.51
C ILE A 161 -7.91 10.03 -6.49
N LEU A 162 -8.82 10.43 -7.37
CA LEU A 162 -9.47 9.55 -8.35
C LEU A 162 -8.46 8.97 -9.36
N SER A 163 -7.52 9.77 -9.86
CA SER A 163 -6.51 9.27 -10.81
C SER A 163 -5.51 8.29 -10.17
N SER A 164 -5.34 8.34 -8.84
CA SER A 164 -4.51 7.37 -8.10
C SER A 164 -5.24 6.06 -7.80
N ILE A 165 -6.58 6.06 -7.83
CA ILE A 165 -7.43 4.89 -7.53
C ILE A 165 -7.78 4.10 -8.79
N THR A 166 -7.91 4.76 -9.96
CA THR A 166 -8.45 4.18 -11.20
C THR A 166 -7.40 3.66 -12.19
N LYS A 167 -6.13 3.73 -11.87
CA LYS A 167 -5.01 3.14 -12.62
C LYS A 167 -4.24 2.16 -11.75
#